data_fb14d1352383d6a893d398ec187a5212
#
_entry.id   fb14d1352383d6a893d398ec187a5212
#
_cell.length_a   1.000
_cell.length_b   1.000
_cell.length_c   1.000
_cell.angle_alpha   90.00
_cell.angle_beta   90.00
_cell.angle_gamma   90.00
#
_symmetry.space_group_name_H-M   'P 1'
#
loop_
_entity.id
_entity.type
_entity.pdbx_description
1 polymer ?
#
loop_
_entity_poly.entity_id
_entity_poly.type
_entity_poly.pdbx_seq_one_letter_code
_entity_poly.pdbx_strand_id
1 'polypeptide(L)'
;MPDTRDAGRRLLIYTDGAARGNPGPAGAGAIVRDATTGETLAEIAEPLGHATNNIAEWTAVRLALEEAERLGATHVDLRMDSELVARQISGVYRVKHPDLRPIHAVVMGMLRRLAGYTVGHVPRALNKDADRLSNVAIDGR
;
A
#
# COMPACT_ATOMS: atom_id res chain seq x y z
N MET A 1 -6.38 31.75 -13.43
CA MET A 1 -6.45 30.30 -13.68
C MET A 1 -5.62 29.57 -12.65
N PRO A 2 -6.17 28.59 -11.98
CA PRO A 2 -5.37 27.84 -11.02
C PRO A 2 -4.25 27.11 -11.74
N ASP A 3 -3.10 27.07 -11.10
CA ASP A 3 -1.99 26.30 -11.58
C ASP A 3 -2.30 24.81 -11.39
N THR A 4 -2.39 24.07 -12.50
CA THR A 4 -2.72 22.63 -12.44
C THR A 4 -1.65 21.83 -11.69
N ARG A 5 -0.42 22.37 -11.59
CA ARG A 5 0.64 21.72 -10.81
C ARG A 5 0.36 21.77 -9.33
N ASP A 6 -0.30 22.85 -8.84
CA ASP A 6 -0.66 22.98 -7.43
C ASP A 6 -1.81 22.05 -7.06
N ALA A 7 -2.71 21.80 -8.01
CA ALA A 7 -3.77 20.83 -7.80
C ALA A 7 -3.21 19.40 -7.73
N GLY A 8 -2.21 19.12 -8.58
CA GLY A 8 -1.56 17.81 -8.63
C GLY A 8 -2.52 16.68 -8.89
N ARG A 9 -2.05 15.47 -8.63
CA ARG A 9 -2.89 14.28 -8.67
C ARG A 9 -2.92 13.64 -7.30
N ARG A 10 -4.10 13.56 -6.72
CA ARG A 10 -4.30 13.02 -5.38
C ARG A 10 -4.95 11.65 -5.48
N LEU A 11 -4.30 10.65 -4.89
CA LEU A 11 -4.78 9.28 -4.91
C LEU A 11 -5.11 8.81 -3.50
N LEU A 12 -6.18 8.02 -3.41
CA LEU A 12 -6.57 7.31 -2.20
C LEU A 12 -6.25 5.85 -2.42
N ILE A 13 -5.44 5.27 -1.55
CA ILE A 13 -4.93 3.91 -1.71
C ILE A 13 -5.25 3.09 -0.47
N TYR A 14 -5.80 1.89 -0.68
CA TYR A 14 -5.97 0.89 0.36
C TYR A 14 -5.08 -0.29 0.04
N THR A 15 -4.36 -0.81 1.03
CA THR A 15 -3.45 -1.94 0.86
C THR A 15 -3.72 -3.03 1.87
N ASP A 16 -3.43 -4.27 1.49
CA ASP A 16 -3.47 -5.41 2.38
C ASP A 16 -2.48 -6.47 1.91
N GLY A 17 -1.92 -7.19 2.84
CA GLY A 17 -1.08 -8.35 2.56
C GLY A 17 -1.52 -9.50 3.44
N ALA A 18 -1.47 -10.70 2.90
CA ALA A 18 -1.90 -11.90 3.61
C ALA A 18 -0.95 -13.04 3.36
N ALA A 19 -0.79 -13.90 4.37
CA ALA A 19 -0.06 -15.16 4.24
C ALA A 19 -0.89 -16.26 4.88
N ARG A 20 -1.01 -17.40 4.19
CA ARG A 20 -1.68 -18.61 4.69
C ARG A 20 -0.65 -19.43 5.46
N GLY A 21 -0.48 -19.10 6.74
CA GLY A 21 0.64 -19.49 7.56
C GLY A 21 1.65 -18.36 7.64
N ASN A 22 2.53 -18.35 8.61
CA ASN A 22 3.45 -17.24 8.83
C ASN A 22 4.88 -17.76 9.07
N PRO A 23 5.65 -18.08 8.01
CA PRO A 23 5.37 -17.82 6.60
C PRO A 23 4.48 -18.87 5.95
N GLY A 24 3.97 -18.53 4.76
CA GLY A 24 3.15 -19.43 3.95
C GLY A 24 2.87 -18.80 2.59
N PRO A 25 2.00 -19.44 1.77
CA PRO A 25 1.56 -18.82 0.53
C PRO A 25 1.00 -17.44 0.80
N ALA A 26 1.48 -16.44 0.08
CA ALA A 26 1.21 -15.04 0.38
C ALA A 26 0.76 -14.27 -0.85
N GLY A 27 0.05 -13.17 -0.62
CA GLY A 27 -0.39 -12.28 -1.66
C GLY A 27 -0.47 -10.84 -1.17
N ALA A 28 -0.30 -9.91 -2.10
CA ALA A 28 -0.44 -8.49 -1.86
C ALA A 28 -1.64 -7.96 -2.64
N GLY A 29 -2.46 -7.15 -1.99
CA GLY A 29 -3.62 -6.52 -2.60
C GLY A 29 -3.59 -5.02 -2.40
N ALA A 30 -4.03 -4.29 -3.41
CA ALA A 30 -4.18 -2.84 -3.30
C ALA A 30 -5.23 -2.35 -4.27
N ILE A 31 -5.93 -1.30 -3.86
CA ILE A 31 -6.84 -0.58 -4.74
C ILE A 31 -6.44 0.88 -4.73
N VAL A 32 -6.31 1.45 -5.93
CA VAL A 32 -5.88 2.84 -6.13
C VAL A 32 -7.06 3.61 -6.74
N ARG A 33 -7.47 4.66 -6.06
CA ARG A 33 -8.59 5.49 -6.48
C ARG A 33 -8.16 6.95 -6.63
N ASP A 34 -8.84 7.64 -7.53
CA ASP A 34 -8.76 9.09 -7.57
C ASP A 34 -9.39 9.63 -6.28
N ALA A 35 -8.64 10.43 -5.52
CA ALA A 35 -9.13 10.92 -4.21
C ALA A 35 -10.25 11.94 -4.36
N THR A 36 -10.36 12.60 -5.51
CA THR A 36 -11.40 13.62 -5.76
C THR A 36 -12.70 12.99 -6.25
N THR A 37 -12.61 12.05 -7.19
CA THR A 37 -13.80 11.47 -7.84
C THR A 37 -14.22 10.13 -7.23
N GLY A 38 -13.32 9.44 -6.54
CA GLY A 38 -13.56 8.09 -6.06
C GLY A 38 -13.40 7.01 -7.13
N GLU A 39 -13.08 7.40 -8.36
CA GLU A 39 -12.91 6.44 -9.45
C GLU A 39 -11.76 5.47 -9.16
N THR A 40 -12.00 4.18 -9.36
CA THR A 40 -10.95 3.17 -9.26
C THR A 40 -10.05 3.24 -10.48
N LEU A 41 -8.77 3.49 -10.23
CA LEU A 41 -7.77 3.64 -11.30
C LEU A 41 -6.97 2.36 -11.49
N ALA A 42 -6.78 1.57 -10.44
CA ALA A 42 -6.04 0.32 -10.53
C ALA A 42 -6.42 -0.61 -9.39
N GLU A 43 -6.41 -1.91 -9.67
CA GLU A 43 -6.52 -2.97 -8.69
C GLU A 43 -5.30 -3.86 -8.83
N ILE A 44 -4.67 -4.17 -7.72
CA ILE A 44 -3.45 -4.99 -7.67
C ILE A 44 -3.73 -6.25 -6.88
N ALA A 45 -3.43 -7.39 -7.46
CA ALA A 45 -3.50 -8.69 -6.80
C ALA A 45 -2.26 -9.47 -7.24
N GLU A 46 -1.22 -9.44 -6.42
CA GLU A 46 0.09 -10.00 -6.77
C GLU A 46 0.42 -11.20 -5.89
N PRO A 47 0.59 -12.40 -6.46
CA PRO A 47 1.06 -13.55 -5.70
C PRO A 47 2.53 -13.36 -5.34
N LEU A 48 2.87 -13.67 -4.09
CA LEU A 48 4.22 -13.43 -3.56
C LEU A 48 5.00 -14.73 -3.29
N GLY A 49 4.40 -15.89 -3.60
CA GLY A 49 5.00 -17.15 -3.21
C GLY A 49 4.95 -17.32 -1.70
N HIS A 50 6.01 -17.78 -1.10
CA HIS A 50 6.12 -17.98 0.35
C HIS A 50 6.66 -16.71 1.02
N ALA A 51 5.91 -16.15 1.95
CA ALA A 51 6.30 -14.95 2.68
C ALA A 51 5.59 -14.86 4.02
N THR A 52 6.07 -13.99 4.89
CA THR A 52 5.38 -13.64 6.14
C THR A 52 4.28 -12.61 5.88
N ASN A 53 3.35 -12.48 6.82
CA ASN A 53 2.33 -11.43 6.77
C ASN A 53 2.96 -10.04 6.62
N ASN A 54 3.99 -9.75 7.43
CA ASN A 54 4.62 -8.42 7.39
C ASN A 54 5.27 -8.12 6.04
N ILE A 55 5.94 -9.10 5.45
CA ILE A 55 6.51 -8.92 4.11
C ILE A 55 5.41 -8.69 3.09
N ALA A 56 4.31 -9.46 3.18
CA ALA A 56 3.18 -9.29 2.26
C ALA A 56 2.56 -7.89 2.38
N GLU A 57 2.39 -7.39 3.60
CA GLU A 57 1.82 -6.07 3.83
C GLU A 57 2.73 -4.95 3.33
N TRP A 58 4.02 -5.03 3.61
CA TRP A 58 4.98 -4.06 3.09
C TRP A 58 5.09 -4.10 1.57
N THR A 59 5.02 -5.30 0.99
CA THR A 59 5.07 -5.47 -0.47
C THR A 59 3.82 -4.85 -1.12
N ALA A 60 2.65 -4.99 -0.50
CA ALA A 60 1.43 -4.34 -0.99
C ALA A 60 1.60 -2.81 -1.05
N VAL A 61 2.19 -2.23 -0.02
CA VAL A 61 2.47 -0.79 0.01
C VAL A 61 3.43 -0.40 -1.13
N ARG A 62 4.50 -1.16 -1.30
CA ARG A 62 5.48 -0.90 -2.37
C ARG A 62 4.83 -0.94 -3.75
N LEU A 63 4.06 -1.99 -4.03
CA LEU A 63 3.39 -2.15 -5.32
C LEU A 63 2.39 -1.02 -5.57
N ALA A 64 1.64 -0.63 -4.54
CA ALA A 64 0.68 0.46 -4.66
C ALA A 64 1.36 1.79 -4.96
N LEU A 65 2.49 2.07 -4.31
CA LEU A 65 3.24 3.30 -4.53
C LEU A 65 3.93 3.32 -5.90
N GLU A 66 4.40 2.17 -6.39
CA GLU A 66 4.92 2.05 -7.76
C GLU A 66 3.83 2.42 -8.78
N GLU A 67 2.61 1.92 -8.56
CA GLU A 67 1.48 2.25 -9.43
C GLU A 67 1.10 3.73 -9.33
N ALA A 68 1.12 4.29 -8.11
CA ALA A 68 0.85 5.71 -7.90
C ALA A 68 1.87 6.57 -8.65
N GLU A 69 3.14 6.19 -8.60
CA GLU A 69 4.19 6.90 -9.33
C GLU A 69 3.95 6.83 -10.84
N ARG A 70 3.59 5.65 -11.34
CA ARG A 70 3.26 5.47 -12.77
C ARG A 70 2.08 6.34 -13.19
N LEU A 71 1.11 6.53 -12.30
CA LEU A 71 -0.08 7.36 -12.54
C LEU A 71 0.19 8.85 -12.36
N GLY A 72 1.40 9.25 -11.99
CA GLY A 72 1.77 10.65 -11.82
C GLY A 72 1.24 11.28 -10.54
N ALA A 73 1.09 10.51 -9.48
CA ALA A 73 0.60 11.02 -8.21
C ALA A 73 1.54 12.08 -7.64
N THR A 74 0.97 13.16 -7.11
CA THR A 74 1.68 14.16 -6.32
C THR A 74 1.39 13.99 -4.84
N HIS A 75 0.21 13.51 -4.51
CA HIS A 75 -0.23 13.29 -3.13
C HIS A 75 -0.88 11.92 -3.01
N VAL A 76 -0.62 11.23 -1.91
CA VAL A 76 -1.18 9.90 -1.63
C VAL A 76 -1.75 9.91 -0.21
N ASP A 77 -2.99 9.42 -0.08
CA ASP A 77 -3.59 9.08 1.20
C ASP A 77 -3.58 7.55 1.25
N LEU A 78 -2.69 7.00 2.08
CA LEU A 78 -2.44 5.57 2.17
C LEU A 78 -3.13 5.01 3.42
N ARG A 79 -3.96 4.01 3.23
CA ARG A 79 -4.75 3.38 4.30
C ARG A 79 -4.54 1.88 4.32
N MET A 80 -4.47 1.34 5.52
CA MET A 80 -4.24 -0.08 5.72
C MET A 80 -4.80 -0.53 7.06
N ASP A 81 -5.08 -1.82 7.20
CA ASP A 81 -5.55 -2.35 8.48
C ASP A 81 -4.42 -2.92 9.35
N SER A 82 -3.18 -2.85 8.89
CA SER A 82 -2.02 -3.17 9.72
C SER A 82 -1.59 -1.95 10.52
N GLU A 83 -1.90 -1.94 11.80
CA GLU A 83 -1.45 -0.88 12.70
C GLU A 83 0.07 -0.84 12.77
N LEU A 84 0.72 -2.00 12.79
CA LEU A 84 2.17 -2.08 12.87
C LEU A 84 2.84 -1.39 11.68
N VAL A 85 2.43 -1.73 10.46
CA VAL A 85 3.03 -1.13 9.26
C VAL A 85 2.74 0.36 9.20
N ALA A 86 1.50 0.77 9.51
CA ALA A 86 1.14 2.18 9.53
C ALA A 86 2.02 2.98 10.49
N ARG A 87 2.26 2.44 11.68
CA ARG A 87 3.11 3.10 12.69
C ARG A 87 4.59 3.06 12.32
N GLN A 88 5.03 2.03 11.61
CA GLN A 88 6.40 1.99 11.11
C GLN A 88 6.64 3.03 10.02
N ILE A 89 5.66 3.23 9.13
CA ILE A 89 5.75 4.27 8.10
C ILE A 89 5.74 5.67 8.74
N SER A 90 4.89 5.87 9.73
CA SER A 90 4.78 7.15 10.45
C SER A 90 5.97 7.44 11.35
N GLY A 91 6.88 6.49 11.54
CA GLY A 91 8.06 6.67 12.38
C GLY A 91 7.81 6.43 13.86
N VAL A 92 6.60 6.01 14.26
CA VAL A 92 6.28 5.72 15.66
C VAL A 92 6.98 4.44 16.11
N TYR A 93 7.04 3.44 15.22
CA TYR A 93 7.76 2.20 15.47
C TYR A 93 8.92 2.05 14.50
N ARG A 94 10.00 1.46 14.98
CA ARG A 94 11.20 1.22 14.18
C ARG A 94 11.06 -0.09 13.40
N VAL A 95 11.57 -0.12 12.17
CA VAL A 95 11.70 -1.36 11.38
C VAL A 95 13.02 -2.00 11.75
N LYS A 96 12.97 -3.09 12.51
CA LYS A 96 14.17 -3.78 13.02
C LYS A 96 14.53 -5.03 12.21
N HIS A 97 13.53 -5.71 11.64
CA HIS A 97 13.74 -6.98 10.97
C HIS A 97 14.55 -6.77 9.68
N PRO A 98 15.67 -7.51 9.49
CA PRO A 98 16.52 -7.32 8.31
C PRO A 98 15.79 -7.52 6.99
N ASP A 99 14.83 -8.44 6.93
CA ASP A 99 14.08 -8.72 5.70
C ASP A 99 13.15 -7.59 5.30
N LEU A 100 12.74 -6.75 6.25
CA LEU A 100 11.84 -5.62 6.00
C LEU A 100 12.60 -4.35 5.66
N ARG A 101 13.85 -4.23 6.05
CA ARG A 101 14.62 -3.00 5.85
C ARG A 101 14.75 -2.57 4.39
N PRO A 102 15.04 -3.49 3.43
CA PRO A 102 15.10 -3.08 2.03
C PRO A 102 13.77 -2.55 1.51
N ILE A 103 12.66 -3.21 1.83
CA ILE A 103 11.32 -2.78 1.40
C ILE A 103 10.98 -1.43 2.04
N HIS A 104 11.27 -1.30 3.33
CA HIS A 104 11.06 -0.04 4.06
C HIS A 104 11.82 1.11 3.42
N ALA A 105 13.08 0.90 3.07
CA ALA A 105 13.90 1.94 2.43
C ALA A 105 13.31 2.37 1.09
N VAL A 106 12.85 1.42 0.27
CA VAL A 106 12.23 1.70 -1.02
C VAL A 106 10.93 2.49 -0.83
N VAL A 107 10.06 2.05 0.08
CA VAL A 107 8.79 2.71 0.37
C VAL A 107 9.01 4.15 0.85
N MET A 108 9.89 4.34 1.81
CA MET A 108 10.17 5.68 2.34
C MET A 108 10.77 6.58 1.27
N GLY A 109 11.61 6.05 0.39
CA GLY A 109 12.14 6.79 -0.74
C GLY A 109 11.05 7.26 -1.70
N MET A 110 10.09 6.40 -2.00
CA MET A 110 8.96 6.75 -2.85
C MET A 110 8.07 7.82 -2.20
N LEU A 111 7.79 7.67 -0.91
CA LEU A 111 6.98 8.65 -0.18
C LEU A 111 7.64 10.03 -0.14
N ARG A 112 8.96 10.08 0.02
CA ARG A 112 9.69 11.36 0.04
C ARG A 112 9.66 12.10 -1.30
N ARG A 113 9.46 11.38 -2.41
CA ARG A 113 9.37 12.01 -3.73
C ARG A 113 8.01 12.65 -3.98
N LEU A 114 6.99 12.32 -3.17
CA LEU A 114 5.68 12.94 -3.26
C LEU A 114 5.71 14.35 -2.68
N ALA A 115 4.82 15.22 -3.18
CA ALA A 115 4.61 16.54 -2.58
C ALA A 115 4.00 16.42 -1.19
N GLY A 116 3.19 15.40 -0.96
CA GLY A 116 2.65 15.12 0.35
C GLY A 116 2.03 13.72 0.43
N TYR A 117 1.95 13.20 1.64
CA TYR A 117 1.26 11.93 1.87
C TYR A 117 0.72 11.86 3.30
N THR A 118 -0.30 11.04 3.46
CA THR A 118 -0.83 10.67 4.77
C THR A 118 -0.86 9.15 4.85
N VAL A 119 -0.69 8.63 6.06
CA VAL A 119 -0.79 7.19 6.34
C VAL A 119 -1.75 7.01 7.49
N GLY A 120 -2.76 6.18 7.30
CA GLY A 120 -3.75 5.91 8.31
C GLY A 120 -4.02 4.44 8.50
N HIS A 121 -4.29 4.07 9.75
CA HIS A 121 -4.79 2.76 10.13
C HIS A 121 -6.31 2.80 10.07
N VAL A 122 -6.92 1.83 9.37
CA VAL A 122 -8.37 1.71 9.29
C VAL A 122 -8.81 0.34 9.82
N PRO A 123 -10.03 0.22 10.32
CA PRO A 123 -10.56 -1.08 10.71
C PRO A 123 -10.64 -2.02 9.51
N ARG A 124 -10.48 -3.31 9.75
CA ARG A 124 -10.55 -4.33 8.69
C ARG A 124 -11.83 -4.22 7.86
N ALA A 125 -12.96 -3.90 8.51
CA ALA A 125 -14.24 -3.75 7.82
C ALA A 125 -14.23 -2.66 6.74
N LEU A 126 -13.32 -1.69 6.84
CA LEU A 126 -13.16 -0.62 5.85
C LEU A 126 -12.05 -0.89 4.85
N ASN A 127 -11.44 -2.08 4.90
CA ASN A 127 -10.34 -2.47 4.01
C ASN A 127 -10.70 -3.71 3.17
N LYS A 128 -11.97 -3.91 2.88
CA LYS A 128 -12.47 -5.13 2.24
C LYS A 128 -11.96 -5.35 0.82
N ASP A 129 -11.83 -4.28 0.05
CA ASP A 129 -11.37 -4.41 -1.35
C ASP A 129 -9.92 -4.87 -1.42
N ALA A 130 -9.04 -4.29 -0.62
CA ALA A 130 -7.65 -4.70 -0.58
C ALA A 130 -7.51 -6.12 0.00
N ASP A 131 -8.30 -6.46 1.02
CA ASP A 131 -8.34 -7.81 1.58
C ASP A 131 -8.75 -8.83 0.52
N ARG A 132 -9.82 -8.56 -0.22
CA ARG A 132 -10.27 -9.41 -1.32
C ARG A 132 -9.16 -9.62 -2.34
N LEU A 133 -8.47 -8.56 -2.72
CA LEU A 133 -7.40 -8.63 -3.72
C LEU A 133 -6.20 -9.44 -3.24
N SER A 134 -5.84 -9.33 -1.95
CA SER A 134 -4.75 -10.14 -1.41
C SER A 134 -5.10 -11.63 -1.43
N ASN A 135 -6.35 -11.97 -1.15
CA ASN A 135 -6.83 -13.35 -1.20
C ASN A 135 -6.93 -13.87 -2.63
N VAL A 136 -7.39 -13.05 -3.58
CA VAL A 136 -7.37 -13.38 -5.01
C VAL A 136 -5.94 -13.71 -5.45
N ALA A 137 -4.96 -12.93 -4.98
CA ALA A 137 -3.57 -13.15 -5.30
C ALA A 137 -3.08 -14.53 -4.85
N ILE A 138 -3.48 -14.96 -3.65
CA ILE A 138 -3.09 -16.27 -3.12
C ILE A 138 -3.82 -17.39 -3.84
N ASP A 139 -5.12 -17.26 -4.04
CA ASP A 139 -5.99 -18.33 -4.53
C ASP A 139 -6.11 -18.37 -6.05
N GLY A 140 -5.64 -17.35 -6.76
CA GLY A 140 -5.72 -17.26 -8.22
C GLY A 140 -7.12 -16.92 -8.73
N ARG A 141 -7.97 -16.28 -7.91
CA ARG A 141 -9.33 -15.91 -8.31
C ARG A 141 -9.90 -14.73 -7.53
#